data_9edd5c4b9ba7d0956e562797a4e0d79d
#
_entry.id   9edd5c4b9ba7d0956e562797a4e0d79d
#
_cell.length_a   1.000
_cell.length_b   1.000
_cell.length_c   1.000
_cell.angle_alpha   90.00
_cell.angle_beta   90.00
_cell.angle_gamma   90.00
#
_symmetry.space_group_name_H-M   'P 1'
#
loop_
_entity.id
_entity.type
_entity.pdbx_description
1 polymer ?
#
loop_
_entity_poly.entity_id
_entity_poly.type
_entity_poly.pdbx_seq_one_letter_code
_entity_poly.pdbx_strand_id
1 'polypeptide(L)'
;MDYQESRAYQPGDDVRSMDWRVTARAGYPYVKMYEEERERPVMLLIDLNPGMFFATQGAFKSVMAARIAALIAWAGVANGDRIGGLIFNGKHQELQPRSGSKGALHLFRLLVQSTDPEQGMQASLDHADSTDSTGLHSALKRCRRVAKPGSLIFILSDFYHINEDIKGQLLRLRQHNDVVAIQIVDPLEQSPPPSDVYGVSDGEHNGILDTRNRGQLVSYTQWCSEHHDSVAQAMRKRAIPLLHISTTDDAASALRQFMSSSLTSTAGTVSSAATEKVAL
;
A
#
# COMPACT_ATOMS: atom_id res chain seq x y z
N MET A 1 11.43 -23.96 2.38
CA MET A 1 12.30 -24.27 3.54
C MET A 1 13.72 -24.28 3.02
N ASP A 2 14.45 -23.21 3.26
CA ASP A 2 15.86 -23.16 2.87
C ASP A 2 16.75 -23.62 4.02
N TYR A 3 17.80 -24.37 3.67
CA TYR A 3 18.80 -24.84 4.62
C TYR A 3 19.64 -23.64 5.08
N GLN A 4 19.61 -23.33 6.38
CA GLN A 4 20.37 -22.23 6.95
C GLN A 4 21.74 -22.71 7.48
N GLU A 5 21.72 -23.64 8.41
CA GLU A 5 22.93 -24.19 9.04
C GLU A 5 22.66 -25.55 9.70
N SER A 6 23.72 -26.25 10.11
CA SER A 6 23.59 -27.42 10.96
C SER A 6 24.10 -27.08 12.38
N ARG A 7 23.27 -27.30 13.42
CA ARG A 7 23.65 -27.20 14.82
C ARG A 7 23.80 -28.58 15.47
N ALA A 8 24.52 -28.65 16.56
CA ALA A 8 24.61 -29.87 17.35
C ALA A 8 23.23 -30.33 17.85
N TYR A 9 22.95 -31.62 17.76
CA TYR A 9 21.71 -32.23 18.24
C TYR A 9 21.52 -31.99 19.73
N GLN A 10 20.30 -31.67 20.12
CA GLN A 10 19.87 -31.61 21.51
C GLN A 10 18.75 -32.60 21.79
N PRO A 11 18.67 -33.19 23.01
CA PRO A 11 17.58 -34.08 23.38
C PRO A 11 16.21 -33.38 23.17
N GLY A 12 15.37 -33.96 22.30
CA GLY A 12 14.08 -33.39 21.91
C GLY A 12 14.00 -32.95 20.44
N ASP A 13 15.15 -32.88 19.74
CA ASP A 13 15.16 -32.57 18.30
C ASP A 13 14.63 -33.76 17.47
N ASP A 14 13.96 -33.46 16.34
CA ASP A 14 13.47 -34.50 15.43
C ASP A 14 14.63 -35.18 14.70
N VAL A 15 14.78 -36.47 14.92
CA VAL A 15 15.81 -37.32 14.30
C VAL A 15 15.72 -37.32 12.76
N ARG A 16 14.54 -37.00 12.18
CA ARG A 16 14.35 -36.90 10.73
C ARG A 16 15.09 -35.71 10.12
N SER A 17 15.37 -34.69 10.92
CA SER A 17 16.11 -33.48 10.52
C SER A 17 17.62 -33.64 10.64
N MET A 18 18.15 -34.85 10.96
CA MET A 18 19.56 -35.07 11.18
C MET A 18 20.37 -34.84 9.89
N ASP A 19 21.48 -34.08 10.01
CA ASP A 19 22.45 -33.92 8.93
C ASP A 19 23.47 -35.02 8.97
N TRP A 20 23.19 -36.14 8.33
CA TRP A 20 24.05 -37.30 8.28
C TRP A 20 25.44 -37.01 7.71
N ARG A 21 25.56 -36.04 6.80
CA ARG A 21 26.82 -35.69 6.15
C ARG A 21 27.75 -34.91 7.10
N VAL A 22 27.21 -33.96 7.85
CA VAL A 22 27.96 -33.21 8.88
C VAL A 22 28.25 -34.12 10.06
N THR A 23 27.31 -34.91 10.54
CA THR A 23 27.44 -35.89 11.61
C THR A 23 28.58 -36.87 11.33
N ALA A 24 28.67 -37.41 10.11
CA ALA A 24 29.74 -38.34 9.73
C ALA A 24 31.15 -37.73 9.72
N ARG A 25 31.26 -36.42 9.51
CA ARG A 25 32.53 -35.69 9.51
C ARG A 25 32.95 -35.23 10.90
N ALA A 26 31.97 -34.76 11.67
CA ALA A 26 32.23 -34.14 12.99
C ALA A 26 32.30 -35.17 14.14
N GLY A 27 31.79 -36.38 13.92
CA GLY A 27 31.71 -37.43 14.97
C GLY A 27 30.66 -37.19 16.04
N TYR A 28 29.85 -36.13 15.91
CA TYR A 28 28.74 -35.79 16.79
C TYR A 28 27.46 -35.59 15.96
N PRO A 29 26.27 -35.89 16.51
CA PRO A 29 25.02 -35.71 15.79
C PRO A 29 24.72 -34.22 15.56
N TYR A 30 24.42 -33.86 14.31
CA TYR A 30 23.99 -32.53 13.86
C TYR A 30 22.61 -32.59 13.26
N VAL A 31 21.82 -31.55 13.52
CA VAL A 31 20.48 -31.35 12.99
C VAL A 31 20.48 -30.18 12.00
N LYS A 32 19.86 -30.37 10.86
CA LYS A 32 19.64 -29.30 9.87
C LYS A 32 18.63 -28.30 10.42
N MET A 33 19.05 -27.04 10.51
CA MET A 33 18.14 -25.93 10.76
C MET A 33 17.62 -25.44 9.43
N TYR A 34 16.32 -25.51 9.29
CA TYR A 34 15.61 -24.91 8.15
C TYR A 34 14.96 -23.62 8.62
N GLU A 35 15.20 -22.53 7.92
CA GLU A 35 14.38 -21.35 8.08
C GLU A 35 13.05 -21.61 7.37
N GLU A 36 11.95 -21.50 8.10
CA GLU A 36 10.64 -21.54 7.50
C GLU A 36 10.43 -20.22 6.76
N GLU A 37 10.81 -20.21 5.48
CA GLU A 37 10.53 -19.12 4.57
C GLU A 37 9.02 -18.94 4.50
N ARG A 38 8.47 -18.10 5.37
CA ARG A 38 7.05 -17.79 5.38
C ARG A 38 6.76 -16.88 4.20
N GLU A 39 6.38 -17.49 3.07
CA GLU A 39 5.77 -16.76 1.96
C GLU A 39 4.66 -15.85 2.51
N ARG A 40 4.93 -14.57 2.62
CA ARG A 40 3.97 -13.62 3.14
C ARG A 40 3.03 -13.17 2.02
N PRO A 41 1.70 -13.24 2.17
CA PRO A 41 0.82 -12.67 1.19
C PRO A 41 0.94 -11.13 1.18
N VAL A 42 1.30 -10.57 0.03
CA VAL A 42 1.28 -9.14 -0.24
C VAL A 42 0.02 -8.81 -1.04
N MET A 43 -0.82 -7.95 -0.50
CA MET A 43 -2.07 -7.51 -1.12
C MET A 43 -1.99 -6.03 -1.48
N LEU A 44 -2.30 -5.72 -2.72
CA LEU A 44 -2.34 -4.36 -3.24
C LEU A 44 -3.79 -3.93 -3.43
N LEU A 45 -4.28 -3.01 -2.60
CA LEU A 45 -5.59 -2.38 -2.73
C LEU A 45 -5.40 -1.07 -3.49
N ILE A 46 -5.88 -1.01 -4.73
CA ILE A 46 -5.57 0.05 -5.67
C ILE A 46 -6.84 0.78 -6.07
N ASP A 47 -6.88 2.05 -5.71
CA ASP A 47 -7.95 2.98 -6.06
C ASP A 47 -7.75 3.50 -7.48
N LEU A 48 -8.76 3.32 -8.32
CA LEU A 48 -8.83 3.87 -9.66
C LEU A 48 -10.19 4.54 -9.90
N ASN A 49 -10.78 5.13 -8.85
CA ASN A 49 -11.98 5.98 -8.99
C ASN A 49 -11.66 7.25 -9.81
N PRO A 50 -12.67 7.98 -10.27
CA PRO A 50 -12.49 9.15 -11.18
C PRO A 50 -11.44 10.15 -10.70
N GLY A 51 -11.36 10.44 -9.40
CA GLY A 51 -10.37 11.34 -8.83
C GLY A 51 -8.91 10.92 -9.05
N MET A 52 -8.66 9.64 -9.35
CA MET A 52 -7.34 9.13 -9.68
C MET A 52 -6.91 9.39 -11.13
N PHE A 53 -7.86 9.76 -12.02
CA PHE A 53 -7.56 10.14 -13.40
C PHE A 53 -7.31 11.65 -13.53
N PHE A 54 -6.69 12.24 -12.52
CA PHE A 54 -6.35 13.64 -12.46
C PHE A 54 -4.83 13.82 -12.31
N ALA A 55 -4.29 14.81 -13.01
CA ALA A 55 -2.95 15.36 -12.79
C ALA A 55 -2.83 16.70 -13.49
N THR A 56 -2.10 17.62 -12.88
CA THR A 56 -1.69 18.89 -13.49
C THR A 56 -0.25 18.84 -14.01
N GLN A 57 0.55 17.97 -13.43
CA GLN A 57 1.94 17.75 -13.83
C GLN A 57 2.30 16.27 -13.69
N GLY A 58 3.27 15.83 -14.50
CA GLY A 58 3.78 14.47 -14.45
C GLY A 58 2.84 13.46 -15.13
N ALA A 59 2.32 12.51 -14.37
CA ALA A 59 1.40 11.47 -14.83
C ALA A 59 0.13 11.46 -13.99
N PHE A 60 -0.97 10.93 -14.51
CA PHE A 60 -2.20 10.75 -13.71
C PHE A 60 -1.91 10.00 -12.40
N LYS A 61 -2.66 10.32 -11.35
CA LYS A 61 -2.56 9.60 -10.06
C LYS A 61 -2.75 8.09 -10.26
N SER A 62 -3.65 7.68 -11.18
CA SER A 62 -3.87 6.28 -11.56
C SER A 62 -2.62 5.61 -12.13
N VAL A 63 -1.89 6.31 -13.00
CA VAL A 63 -0.61 5.81 -13.58
C VAL A 63 0.47 5.73 -12.50
N MET A 64 0.52 6.72 -11.60
CA MET A 64 1.44 6.70 -10.46
C MET A 64 1.12 5.52 -9.53
N ALA A 65 -0.16 5.27 -9.22
CA ALA A 65 -0.61 4.11 -8.45
C ALA A 65 -0.15 2.80 -9.11
N ALA A 66 -0.31 2.67 -10.42
CA ALA A 66 0.12 1.49 -11.16
C ALA A 66 1.64 1.28 -11.13
N ARG A 67 2.44 2.35 -11.26
CA ARG A 67 3.91 2.30 -11.14
C ARG A 67 4.34 1.84 -9.75
N ILE A 68 3.75 2.40 -8.70
CA ILE A 68 4.02 2.03 -7.32
C ILE A 68 3.63 0.57 -7.07
N ALA A 69 2.43 0.17 -7.50
CA ALA A 69 1.95 -1.20 -7.36
C ALA A 69 2.87 -2.20 -8.09
N ALA A 70 3.37 -1.85 -9.27
CA ALA A 70 4.30 -2.68 -10.03
C ALA A 70 5.65 -2.84 -9.30
N LEU A 71 6.20 -1.77 -8.74
CA LEU A 71 7.44 -1.80 -7.97
C LEU A 71 7.30 -2.68 -6.72
N ILE A 72 6.21 -2.52 -5.96
CA ILE A 72 5.93 -3.32 -4.76
C ILE A 72 5.75 -4.79 -5.13
N ALA A 73 4.95 -5.08 -6.16
CA ALA A 73 4.71 -6.44 -6.61
C ALA A 73 6.01 -7.13 -7.05
N TRP A 74 6.87 -6.42 -7.78
CA TRP A 74 8.14 -6.97 -8.25
C TRP A 74 9.13 -7.19 -7.11
N ALA A 75 9.19 -6.28 -6.13
CA ALA A 75 9.97 -6.46 -4.91
C ALA A 75 9.49 -7.67 -4.10
N GLY A 76 8.16 -7.86 -3.96
CA GLY A 76 7.60 -9.03 -3.29
C GLY A 76 7.93 -10.34 -4.02
N VAL A 77 7.87 -10.35 -5.37
CA VAL A 77 8.30 -11.53 -6.15
C VAL A 77 9.78 -11.86 -5.90
N ALA A 78 10.64 -10.84 -5.85
CA ALA A 78 12.07 -11.03 -5.58
C ALA A 78 12.32 -11.59 -4.16
N ASN A 79 11.45 -11.27 -3.21
CA ASN A 79 11.49 -11.79 -1.83
C ASN A 79 10.77 -13.14 -1.64
N GLY A 80 10.26 -13.77 -2.72
CA GLY A 80 9.51 -15.02 -2.62
C GLY A 80 8.06 -14.88 -2.16
N ASP A 81 7.55 -13.67 -1.99
CA ASP A 81 6.19 -13.41 -1.49
C ASP A 81 5.09 -13.75 -2.52
N ARG A 82 3.88 -13.94 -2.01
CA ARG A 82 2.69 -14.18 -2.84
C ARG A 82 1.99 -12.87 -3.13
N ILE A 83 1.88 -12.52 -4.42
CA ILE A 83 1.30 -11.25 -4.85
C ILE A 83 -0.16 -11.41 -5.22
N GLY A 84 -1.01 -10.63 -4.59
CA GLY A 84 -2.43 -10.46 -4.91
C GLY A 84 -2.82 -8.99 -5.00
N GLY A 85 -4.04 -8.72 -5.43
CA GLY A 85 -4.52 -7.34 -5.54
C GLY A 85 -6.04 -7.24 -5.60
N LEU A 86 -6.52 -6.06 -5.31
CA LEU A 86 -7.90 -5.64 -5.49
C LEU A 86 -7.89 -4.25 -6.11
N ILE A 87 -8.28 -4.15 -7.36
CA ILE A 87 -8.46 -2.88 -8.07
C ILE A 87 -9.95 -2.52 -8.00
N PHE A 88 -10.24 -1.26 -7.69
CA PHE A 88 -11.62 -0.77 -7.65
C PHE A 88 -11.77 0.58 -8.36
N ASN A 89 -12.76 0.63 -9.25
CA ASN A 89 -13.15 1.79 -10.07
C ASN A 89 -14.63 1.66 -10.46
N GLY A 90 -15.53 1.70 -9.51
CA GLY A 90 -16.93 1.34 -9.78
C GLY A 90 -17.18 -0.18 -9.79
N LYS A 91 -16.22 -0.98 -10.16
CA LYS A 91 -16.21 -2.46 -10.07
C LYS A 91 -15.02 -2.93 -9.25
N HIS A 92 -15.11 -4.14 -8.70
CA HIS A 92 -14.01 -4.76 -7.99
C HIS A 92 -13.39 -5.86 -8.86
N GLN A 93 -12.11 -5.70 -9.19
CA GLN A 93 -11.30 -6.72 -9.85
C GLN A 93 -10.35 -7.33 -8.82
N GLU A 94 -10.55 -8.60 -8.51
CA GLU A 94 -9.85 -9.31 -7.44
C GLU A 94 -8.83 -10.31 -8.02
N LEU A 95 -7.62 -10.22 -7.53
CA LEU A 95 -6.54 -11.14 -7.83
C LEU A 95 -6.10 -11.86 -6.55
N GLN A 96 -6.34 -13.16 -6.49
CA GLN A 96 -5.88 -14.00 -5.38
C GLN A 96 -4.35 -14.05 -5.31
N PRO A 97 -3.74 -14.02 -4.11
CA PRO A 97 -2.30 -14.08 -3.94
C PRO A 97 -1.69 -15.34 -4.58
N ARG A 98 -0.73 -15.13 -5.49
CA ARG A 98 0.00 -16.19 -6.20
C ARG A 98 1.49 -15.99 -6.08
N SER A 99 2.23 -17.09 -5.92
CA SER A 99 3.69 -17.08 -5.88
C SER A 99 4.29 -16.83 -7.27
N GLY A 100 5.48 -16.23 -7.27
CA GLY A 100 6.28 -16.00 -8.46
C GLY A 100 5.74 -14.93 -9.41
N SER A 101 6.42 -14.77 -10.54
CA SER A 101 6.15 -13.71 -11.52
C SER A 101 4.74 -13.76 -12.15
N LYS A 102 4.09 -14.93 -12.17
CA LYS A 102 2.75 -15.06 -12.76
C LYS A 102 1.69 -14.20 -12.06
N GLY A 103 1.79 -14.05 -10.72
CA GLY A 103 0.90 -13.18 -9.94
C GLY A 103 1.10 -11.72 -10.30
N ALA A 104 2.35 -11.26 -10.33
CA ALA A 104 2.69 -9.88 -10.67
C ALA A 104 2.31 -9.55 -12.13
N LEU A 105 2.60 -10.41 -13.10
CA LEU A 105 2.25 -10.20 -14.51
C LEU A 105 0.73 -10.12 -14.72
N HIS A 106 -0.05 -10.91 -13.98
CA HIS A 106 -1.51 -10.81 -14.05
C HIS A 106 -1.99 -9.47 -13.50
N LEU A 107 -1.45 -9.03 -12.35
CA LEU A 107 -1.73 -7.70 -11.79
C LEU A 107 -1.40 -6.59 -12.80
N PHE A 108 -0.23 -6.65 -13.45
CA PHE A 108 0.18 -5.63 -14.42
C PHE A 108 -0.77 -5.56 -15.61
N ARG A 109 -1.24 -6.70 -16.11
CA ARG A 109 -2.24 -6.72 -17.18
C ARG A 109 -3.53 -6.00 -16.77
N LEU A 110 -4.02 -6.28 -15.56
CA LEU A 110 -5.20 -5.61 -15.02
C LEU A 110 -4.97 -4.12 -14.84
N LEU A 111 -3.80 -3.71 -14.32
CA LEU A 111 -3.45 -2.30 -14.15
C LEU A 111 -3.42 -1.55 -15.49
N VAL A 112 -2.78 -2.11 -16.53
CA VAL A 112 -2.75 -1.49 -17.86
C VAL A 112 -4.15 -1.27 -18.42
N GLN A 113 -5.04 -2.25 -18.26
CA GLN A 113 -6.43 -2.12 -18.71
C GLN A 113 -7.22 -1.08 -17.88
N SER A 114 -7.02 -1.06 -16.56
CA SER A 114 -7.80 -0.21 -15.66
C SER A 114 -7.29 1.23 -15.58
N THR A 115 -6.06 1.51 -15.99
CA THR A 115 -5.48 2.86 -16.05
C THR A 115 -5.63 3.52 -17.41
N ASP A 116 -6.21 2.84 -18.39
CA ASP A 116 -6.62 3.44 -19.65
C ASP A 116 -7.72 4.49 -19.37
N PRO A 117 -7.49 5.79 -19.68
CA PRO A 117 -8.45 6.86 -19.34
C PRO A 117 -9.83 6.64 -19.95
N GLU A 118 -9.91 6.13 -21.18
CA GLU A 118 -11.20 5.90 -21.84
C GLU A 118 -12.00 4.82 -21.13
N GLN A 119 -11.36 3.72 -20.74
CA GLN A 119 -12.02 2.60 -20.05
C GLN A 119 -12.23 2.90 -18.56
N GLY A 120 -11.24 3.52 -17.91
CA GLY A 120 -11.27 3.81 -16.47
C GLY A 120 -12.32 4.83 -16.09
N MET A 121 -12.43 5.93 -16.82
CA MET A 121 -13.45 6.96 -16.58
C MET A 121 -14.86 6.46 -16.94
N GLN A 122 -15.01 5.71 -18.02
CA GLN A 122 -16.30 5.17 -18.45
C GLN A 122 -16.86 4.14 -17.45
N ALA A 123 -16.02 3.28 -16.93
CA ALA A 123 -16.41 2.31 -15.88
C ALA A 123 -16.89 3.01 -14.59
N SER A 124 -16.40 4.20 -14.31
CA SER A 124 -16.81 5.00 -13.15
C SER A 124 -18.15 5.72 -13.38
N LEU A 125 -18.39 6.21 -14.59
CA LEU A 125 -19.66 6.87 -14.96
C LEU A 125 -20.84 5.89 -14.98
N ASP A 126 -20.64 4.67 -15.46
CA ASP A 126 -21.68 3.62 -15.50
C ASP A 126 -22.20 3.23 -14.11
N HIS A 127 -21.54 3.66 -13.02
CA HIS A 127 -21.84 3.27 -11.64
C HIS A 127 -22.07 4.45 -10.70
N ALA A 128 -22.17 5.67 -11.20
CA ALA A 128 -22.43 6.89 -10.41
C ALA A 128 -23.74 6.83 -9.60
N ASP A 129 -24.72 6.03 -10.04
CA ASP A 129 -26.00 5.84 -9.36
C ASP A 129 -25.98 4.88 -8.17
N SER A 130 -24.86 4.16 -7.92
CA SER A 130 -24.77 3.21 -6.82
C SER A 130 -24.08 3.85 -5.60
N THR A 131 -24.84 4.44 -4.74
CA THR A 131 -24.42 5.25 -3.58
C THR A 131 -23.59 4.52 -2.50
N ASP A 132 -23.32 3.23 -2.59
CA ASP A 132 -22.69 2.52 -1.46
C ASP A 132 -21.72 1.35 -1.80
N SER A 133 -21.58 0.92 -3.04
CA SER A 133 -20.91 -0.35 -3.31
C SER A 133 -19.49 -0.25 -3.90
N THR A 134 -19.08 0.91 -4.38
CA THR A 134 -17.92 1.04 -5.27
C THR A 134 -16.72 1.80 -4.70
N GLY A 135 -16.90 2.48 -3.59
CA GLY A 135 -15.87 3.30 -2.97
C GLY A 135 -14.88 2.52 -2.10
N LEU A 136 -13.91 3.25 -1.55
CA LEU A 136 -12.87 2.73 -0.66
C LEU A 136 -13.45 1.90 0.52
N HIS A 137 -14.63 2.26 1.05
CA HIS A 137 -15.28 1.53 2.13
C HIS A 137 -15.61 0.08 1.72
N SER A 138 -16.22 -0.13 0.55
CA SER A 138 -16.58 -1.46 0.07
C SER A 138 -15.34 -2.26 -0.33
N ALA A 139 -14.34 -1.60 -0.91
CA ALA A 139 -13.06 -2.21 -1.26
C ALA A 139 -12.31 -2.71 -0.02
N LEU A 140 -12.28 -1.93 1.07
CA LEU A 140 -11.71 -2.35 2.36
C LEU A 140 -12.45 -3.54 2.97
N LYS A 141 -13.79 -3.54 2.93
CA LYS A 141 -14.59 -4.71 3.36
C LYS A 141 -14.25 -5.95 2.56
N ARG A 142 -14.10 -5.81 1.24
CA ARG A 142 -13.76 -6.93 0.36
C ARG A 142 -12.34 -7.40 0.59
N CYS A 143 -11.38 -6.47 0.67
CA CYS A 143 -9.99 -6.78 0.98
C CYS A 143 -9.87 -7.61 2.26
N ARG A 144 -10.59 -7.25 3.33
CA ARG A 144 -10.61 -7.99 4.59
C ARG A 144 -11.12 -9.43 4.47
N ARG A 145 -12.02 -9.72 3.51
CA ARG A 145 -12.51 -11.09 3.26
C ARG A 145 -11.51 -11.94 2.50
N VAL A 146 -10.72 -11.31 1.64
CA VAL A 146 -9.76 -11.96 0.74
C VAL A 146 -8.38 -12.11 1.37
N ALA A 147 -7.95 -11.09 2.09
CA ALA A 147 -6.66 -11.08 2.76
C ALA A 147 -6.65 -12.11 3.91
N LYS A 148 -5.65 -12.97 3.90
CA LYS A 148 -5.39 -13.89 5.02
C LYS A 148 -4.77 -13.11 6.18
N PRO A 149 -5.03 -13.47 7.44
CA PRO A 149 -4.33 -12.90 8.58
C PRO A 149 -2.80 -13.00 8.40
N GLY A 150 -2.08 -11.95 8.81
CA GLY A 150 -0.62 -11.85 8.61
C GLY A 150 -0.19 -11.34 7.24
N SER A 151 -1.13 -10.96 6.35
CA SER A 151 -0.80 -10.34 5.06
C SER A 151 -0.20 -8.95 5.26
N LEU A 152 0.65 -8.55 4.31
CA LEU A 152 1.10 -7.17 4.12
C LEU A 152 0.19 -6.50 3.09
N ILE A 153 -0.49 -5.45 3.48
CA ILE A 153 -1.50 -4.78 2.64
C ILE A 153 -1.06 -3.35 2.36
N PHE A 154 -0.88 -3.02 1.09
CA PHE A 154 -0.65 -1.66 0.64
C PHE A 154 -1.96 -1.08 0.09
N ILE A 155 -2.34 0.10 0.57
CA ILE A 155 -3.52 0.83 0.11
C ILE A 155 -3.03 2.05 -0.67
N LEU A 156 -3.29 2.07 -1.98
CA LEU A 156 -2.91 3.15 -2.89
C LEU A 156 -4.17 3.92 -3.26
N SER A 157 -4.30 5.17 -2.79
CA SER A 157 -5.47 6.03 -3.00
C SER A 157 -5.08 7.49 -2.78
N ASP A 158 -5.90 8.42 -3.24
CA ASP A 158 -5.82 9.83 -2.81
C ASP A 158 -6.52 10.07 -1.45
N PHE A 159 -7.28 9.07 -0.96
CA PHE A 159 -8.07 9.15 0.27
C PHE A 159 -9.04 10.35 0.31
N TYR A 160 -9.54 10.78 -0.85
CA TYR A 160 -10.37 11.97 -0.96
C TYR A 160 -11.60 11.93 -0.03
N HIS A 161 -12.25 10.79 0.08
CA HIS A 161 -13.41 10.57 0.95
C HIS A 161 -13.04 9.71 2.16
N ILE A 162 -12.38 10.28 3.17
CA ILE A 162 -12.07 9.58 4.41
C ILE A 162 -13.10 9.92 5.50
N ASN A 163 -14.08 9.05 5.70
CA ASN A 163 -15.14 9.18 6.71
C ASN A 163 -14.96 8.18 7.88
N GLU A 164 -15.83 8.23 8.88
CA GLU A 164 -15.74 7.36 10.05
C GLU A 164 -15.91 5.87 9.72
N ASP A 165 -16.70 5.54 8.70
CA ASP A 165 -16.89 4.15 8.25
C ASP A 165 -15.60 3.58 7.65
N ILE A 166 -14.93 4.36 6.80
CA ILE A 166 -13.62 4.00 6.24
C ILE A 166 -12.58 3.84 7.35
N LYS A 167 -12.55 4.79 8.28
CA LYS A 167 -11.67 4.74 9.45
C LYS A 167 -11.90 3.49 10.30
N GLY A 168 -13.17 3.06 10.46
CA GLY A 168 -13.53 1.82 11.12
C GLY A 168 -13.06 0.57 10.38
N GLN A 169 -13.15 0.54 9.03
CA GLN A 169 -12.64 -0.58 8.24
C GLN A 169 -11.12 -0.68 8.26
N LEU A 170 -10.42 0.44 8.20
CA LEU A 170 -8.95 0.50 8.34
C LEU A 170 -8.48 -0.10 9.67
N LEU A 171 -9.15 0.24 10.77
CA LEU A 171 -8.83 -0.32 12.09
C LEU A 171 -8.99 -1.85 12.10
N ARG A 172 -10.12 -2.36 11.58
CA ARG A 172 -10.38 -3.80 11.52
C ARG A 172 -9.39 -4.54 10.62
N LEU A 173 -8.96 -3.91 9.53
CA LEU A 173 -7.96 -4.49 8.62
C LEU A 173 -6.60 -4.58 9.30
N ARG A 174 -6.20 -3.53 10.03
CA ARG A 174 -4.92 -3.45 10.76
C ARG A 174 -4.81 -4.45 11.92
N GLN A 175 -5.95 -4.87 12.53
CA GLN A 175 -5.95 -5.81 13.66
C GLN A 175 -5.30 -7.16 13.35
N HIS A 176 -5.37 -7.61 12.09
CA HIS A 176 -4.91 -8.95 11.69
C HIS A 176 -3.86 -8.90 10.56
N ASN A 177 -3.50 -7.72 10.08
CA ASN A 177 -2.59 -7.54 8.96
C ASN A 177 -1.67 -6.37 9.21
N ASP A 178 -0.54 -6.35 8.51
CA ASP A 178 0.27 -5.13 8.41
C ASP A 178 -0.25 -4.30 7.24
N VAL A 179 -0.62 -3.06 7.55
CA VAL A 179 -1.21 -2.14 6.57
C VAL A 179 -0.30 -0.95 6.40
N VAL A 180 -0.04 -0.59 5.15
CA VAL A 180 0.68 0.62 4.74
C VAL A 180 -0.23 1.42 3.81
N ALA A 181 -0.42 2.69 4.11
CA ALA A 181 -1.16 3.61 3.25
C ALA A 181 -0.19 4.43 2.39
N ILE A 182 -0.49 4.54 1.10
CA ILE A 182 0.23 5.37 0.14
C ILE A 182 -0.76 6.36 -0.44
N GLN A 183 -0.64 7.62 -0.01
CA GLN A 183 -1.44 8.71 -0.53
C GLN A 183 -0.77 9.29 -1.77
N ILE A 184 -1.51 9.28 -2.89
CA ILE A 184 -1.04 9.83 -4.16
C ILE A 184 -1.73 11.17 -4.37
N VAL A 185 -0.94 12.22 -4.52
CA VAL A 185 -1.42 13.60 -4.57
C VAL A 185 -0.90 14.32 -5.82
N ASP A 186 -1.69 15.25 -6.33
CA ASP A 186 -1.24 16.19 -7.35
C ASP A 186 -0.69 17.46 -6.71
N PRO A 187 0.28 18.17 -7.32
CA PRO A 187 0.77 19.46 -6.81
C PRO A 187 -0.34 20.47 -6.49
N LEU A 188 -1.44 20.50 -7.25
CA LEU A 188 -2.58 21.36 -6.95
C LEU A 188 -3.31 20.98 -5.66
N GLU A 189 -3.32 19.72 -5.28
CA GLU A 189 -3.90 19.27 -4.01
C GLU A 189 -3.04 19.61 -2.79
N GLN A 190 -1.80 20.06 -3.02
CA GLN A 190 -0.87 20.51 -1.97
C GLN A 190 -0.78 22.03 -1.86
N SER A 191 -0.85 22.71 -2.98
CA SER A 191 -0.71 24.16 -3.04
C SER A 191 -1.55 24.75 -4.16
N PRO A 192 -2.06 25.98 -3.97
CA PRO A 192 -2.86 26.64 -5.00
C PRO A 192 -2.04 26.89 -6.27
N PRO A 193 -2.70 26.91 -7.43
CA PRO A 193 -2.04 27.26 -8.69
C PRO A 193 -1.59 28.75 -8.68
N PRO A 194 -0.74 29.17 -9.63
CA PRO A 194 -0.36 30.57 -9.80
C PRO A 194 -1.58 31.50 -9.88
N SER A 195 -1.35 32.81 -9.65
CA SER A 195 -2.43 33.79 -9.62
C SER A 195 -3.06 33.97 -11.01
N ASP A 196 -4.25 33.39 -11.24
CA ASP A 196 -5.01 33.47 -12.50
C ASP A 196 -6.46 33.02 -12.28
N VAL A 197 -7.23 32.87 -13.38
CA VAL A 197 -8.60 32.35 -13.41
C VAL A 197 -8.60 30.99 -14.09
N TYR A 198 -9.04 29.98 -13.39
CA TYR A 198 -9.07 28.59 -13.86
C TYR A 198 -10.49 28.10 -14.01
N GLY A 199 -10.81 27.52 -15.18
CA GLY A 199 -12.00 26.69 -15.33
C GLY A 199 -11.74 25.32 -14.67
N VAL A 200 -12.62 24.91 -13.77
CA VAL A 200 -12.53 23.61 -13.09
C VAL A 200 -13.81 22.82 -13.36
N SER A 201 -13.67 21.50 -13.53
CA SER A 201 -14.81 20.61 -13.75
C SER A 201 -14.55 19.27 -13.07
N ASP A 202 -15.61 18.68 -12.52
CA ASP A 202 -15.61 17.30 -12.02
C ASP A 202 -16.26 16.32 -13.01
N GLY A 203 -16.59 16.81 -14.23
CA GLY A 203 -17.30 16.08 -15.27
C GLY A 203 -18.80 16.31 -15.28
N GLU A 204 -19.42 16.65 -14.14
CA GLU A 204 -20.83 16.96 -14.01
C GLU A 204 -21.08 18.47 -13.78
N HIS A 205 -20.24 19.08 -12.96
CA HIS A 205 -20.32 20.49 -12.60
C HIS A 205 -19.12 21.25 -13.13
N ASN A 206 -19.38 22.48 -13.58
CA ASN A 206 -18.33 23.40 -14.00
C ASN A 206 -18.27 24.59 -13.05
N GLY A 207 -17.07 24.98 -12.69
CA GLY A 207 -16.80 26.11 -11.80
C GLY A 207 -15.66 26.99 -12.27
N ILE A 208 -15.50 28.13 -11.62
CA ILE A 208 -14.37 29.04 -11.85
C ILE A 208 -13.63 29.21 -10.52
N LEU A 209 -12.33 28.91 -10.56
CA LEU A 209 -11.40 29.19 -9.47
C LEU A 209 -10.58 30.43 -9.82
N ASP A 210 -10.83 31.56 -9.14
CA ASP A 210 -10.04 32.78 -9.29
C ASP A 210 -9.02 32.90 -8.14
N THR A 211 -7.79 32.49 -8.40
CA THR A 211 -6.70 32.54 -7.41
C THR A 211 -6.11 33.95 -7.21
N ARG A 212 -6.55 34.96 -7.99
CA ARG A 212 -6.27 36.38 -7.72
C ARG A 212 -7.12 36.88 -6.55
N ASN A 213 -8.27 36.26 -6.31
CA ASN A 213 -9.12 36.55 -5.16
C ASN A 213 -8.52 35.93 -3.89
N ARG A 214 -8.04 36.81 -2.99
CA ARG A 214 -7.41 36.39 -1.75
C ARG A 214 -8.29 35.49 -0.86
N GLY A 215 -9.61 35.72 -0.86
CA GLY A 215 -10.55 34.91 -0.09
C GLY A 215 -10.63 33.47 -0.63
N GLN A 216 -10.75 33.32 -1.95
CA GLN A 216 -10.76 31.99 -2.59
C GLN A 216 -9.43 31.26 -2.39
N LEU A 217 -8.30 31.98 -2.52
CA LEU A 217 -6.97 31.43 -2.30
C LEU A 217 -6.81 30.89 -0.87
N VAL A 218 -7.23 31.64 0.13
CA VAL A 218 -7.15 31.21 1.55
C VAL A 218 -8.04 30.00 1.79
N SER A 219 -9.29 30.02 1.30
CA SER A 219 -10.20 28.87 1.44
C SER A 219 -9.66 27.61 0.77
N TYR A 220 -9.06 27.74 -0.41
CA TYR A 220 -8.43 26.62 -1.12
C TYR A 220 -7.25 26.04 -0.33
N THR A 221 -6.34 26.90 0.13
CA THR A 221 -5.17 26.47 0.91
C THR A 221 -5.58 25.80 2.22
N GLN A 222 -6.59 26.34 2.88
CA GLN A 222 -7.13 25.75 4.10
C GLN A 222 -7.73 24.36 3.83
N TRP A 223 -8.52 24.22 2.78
CA TRP A 223 -9.11 22.93 2.39
C TRP A 223 -8.03 21.87 2.11
N CYS A 224 -6.98 22.22 1.34
CA CYS A 224 -5.85 21.32 1.08
C CYS A 224 -5.19 20.83 2.38
N SER A 225 -4.87 21.79 3.28
CA SER A 225 -4.24 21.47 4.57
C SER A 225 -5.13 20.58 5.44
N GLU A 226 -6.41 20.95 5.60
CA GLU A 226 -7.37 20.16 6.40
C GLU A 226 -7.54 18.74 5.88
N HIS A 227 -7.57 18.57 4.55
CA HIS A 227 -7.66 17.24 3.93
C HIS A 227 -6.43 16.39 4.27
N HIS A 228 -5.22 16.89 4.03
CA HIS A 228 -3.99 16.19 4.34
C HIS A 228 -3.87 15.85 5.83
N ASP A 229 -4.18 16.81 6.70
CA ASP A 229 -4.15 16.61 8.15
C ASP A 229 -5.16 15.55 8.60
N SER A 230 -6.36 15.53 8.00
CA SER A 230 -7.39 14.53 8.29
C SER A 230 -6.91 13.11 7.94
N VAL A 231 -6.31 12.93 6.75
CA VAL A 231 -5.74 11.64 6.33
C VAL A 231 -4.60 11.22 7.25
N ALA A 232 -3.65 12.11 7.49
CA ALA A 232 -2.49 11.84 8.36
C ALA A 232 -2.92 11.48 9.78
N GLN A 233 -3.89 12.21 10.36
CA GLN A 233 -4.43 11.92 11.68
C GLN A 233 -5.17 10.57 11.71
N ALA A 234 -5.96 10.26 10.66
CA ALA A 234 -6.67 8.99 10.57
C ALA A 234 -5.70 7.79 10.56
N MET A 235 -4.61 7.87 9.81
CA MET A 235 -3.59 6.82 9.73
C MET A 235 -2.79 6.72 11.03
N ARG A 236 -2.35 7.85 11.60
CA ARG A 236 -1.58 7.90 12.86
C ARG A 236 -2.35 7.29 14.03
N LYS A 237 -3.64 7.62 14.19
CA LYS A 237 -4.50 7.05 15.25
C LYS A 237 -4.65 5.53 15.18
N ARG A 238 -4.35 4.92 14.03
CA ARG A 238 -4.45 3.48 13.78
C ARG A 238 -3.12 2.78 13.66
N ALA A 239 -2.02 3.50 13.91
CA ALA A 239 -0.65 3.01 13.71
C ALA A 239 -0.44 2.43 12.30
N ILE A 240 -1.02 3.09 11.28
CA ILE A 240 -0.82 2.77 9.86
C ILE A 240 0.23 3.73 9.32
N PRO A 241 1.40 3.23 8.87
CA PRO A 241 2.38 4.06 8.18
C PRO A 241 1.77 4.70 6.94
N LEU A 242 2.03 5.99 6.74
CA LEU A 242 1.54 6.76 5.61
C LEU A 242 2.72 7.31 4.81
N LEU A 243 2.75 6.98 3.52
CA LEU A 243 3.66 7.55 2.55
C LEU A 243 2.89 8.52 1.65
N HIS A 244 3.39 9.73 1.48
CA HIS A 244 2.89 10.69 0.50
C HIS A 244 3.76 10.65 -0.75
N ILE A 245 3.15 10.53 -1.92
CA ILE A 245 3.83 10.57 -3.22
C ILE A 245 3.09 11.54 -4.14
N SER A 246 3.82 12.50 -4.69
CA SER A 246 3.29 13.41 -5.71
C SER A 246 3.31 12.76 -7.10
N THR A 247 2.42 13.21 -7.99
CA THR A 247 2.42 12.82 -9.42
C THR A 247 3.73 13.19 -10.13
N THR A 248 4.52 14.08 -9.57
CA THR A 248 5.82 14.53 -10.09
C THR A 248 7.02 13.78 -9.50
N ASP A 249 6.81 12.98 -8.46
CA ASP A 249 7.91 12.26 -7.79
C ASP A 249 8.41 11.05 -8.58
N ASP A 250 9.66 10.68 -8.32
CA ASP A 250 10.15 9.36 -8.71
C ASP A 250 9.69 8.30 -7.72
N ALA A 251 8.73 7.47 -8.16
CA ALA A 251 8.11 6.44 -7.34
C ALA A 251 9.12 5.47 -6.71
N ALA A 252 10.20 5.12 -7.43
CA ALA A 252 11.18 4.17 -6.93
C ALA A 252 12.04 4.78 -5.81
N SER A 253 12.42 6.03 -5.92
CA SER A 253 13.18 6.76 -4.90
C SER A 253 12.34 7.01 -3.65
N ALA A 254 11.08 7.43 -3.81
CA ALA A 254 10.15 7.66 -2.70
C ALA A 254 9.90 6.37 -1.90
N LEU A 255 9.65 5.25 -2.58
CA LEU A 255 9.47 3.94 -1.92
C LEU A 255 10.74 3.49 -1.18
N ARG A 256 11.92 3.61 -1.79
CA ARG A 256 13.20 3.24 -1.14
C ARG A 256 13.44 4.04 0.12
N GLN A 257 13.22 5.34 0.08
CA GLN A 257 13.39 6.22 1.24
C GLN A 257 12.43 5.86 2.37
N PHE A 258 11.17 5.59 2.05
CA PHE A 258 10.17 5.17 3.03
C PHE A 258 10.53 3.84 3.68
N MET A 259 10.93 2.84 2.89
CA MET A 259 11.32 1.51 3.38
C MET A 259 12.55 1.60 4.29
N SER A 260 13.56 2.42 3.95
CA SER A 260 14.75 2.60 4.78
C SER A 260 14.43 3.30 6.11
N SER A 261 13.54 4.29 6.13
CA SER A 261 13.14 5.00 7.35
C SER A 261 12.29 4.13 8.29
N SER A 262 11.46 3.24 7.76
CA SER A 262 10.65 2.33 8.56
C SER A 262 11.49 1.23 9.23
N LEU A 263 12.57 0.77 8.60
CA LEU A 263 13.50 -0.21 9.18
C LEU A 263 14.30 0.38 10.36
N THR A 264 14.70 1.65 10.28
CA THR A 264 15.42 2.32 11.39
C THR A 264 14.51 2.58 12.60
N SER A 265 13.22 2.83 12.38
CA SER A 265 12.23 2.99 13.47
C SER A 265 11.98 1.70 14.24
N THR A 266 12.01 0.54 13.58
CA THR A 266 11.79 -0.77 14.21
C THR A 266 13.05 -1.24 15.00
N ALA A 267 14.24 -0.92 14.52
CA ALA A 267 15.49 -1.22 15.21
C ALA A 267 15.67 -0.41 16.50
N GLY A 268 15.17 0.85 16.53
CA GLY A 268 15.22 1.70 17.73
C GLY A 268 14.36 1.18 18.89
N THR A 269 13.28 0.48 18.62
CA THR A 269 12.36 -0.06 19.65
C THR A 269 12.89 -1.36 20.27
N VAL A 270 13.71 -2.13 19.56
CA VAL A 270 14.33 -3.37 20.07
C VAL A 270 15.53 -3.06 20.95
N SER A 271 16.27 -1.97 20.71
CA SER A 271 17.44 -1.57 21.50
C SER A 271 17.06 -1.01 22.88
N SER A 272 15.89 -0.35 23.02
CA SER A 272 15.43 0.21 24.30
C SER A 272 14.98 -0.86 25.29
N ALA A 273 14.48 -2.01 24.81
CA ALA A 273 14.02 -3.10 25.68
C ALA A 273 15.16 -4.01 26.20
N ALA A 274 16.35 -3.94 25.58
CA ALA A 274 17.50 -4.73 25.99
C ALA A 274 18.37 -4.03 27.05
N THR A 275 18.27 -2.72 27.20
CA THR A 275 19.11 -1.94 28.15
C THR A 275 18.50 -1.87 29.54
N GLU A 276 17.22 -2.17 29.73
CA GLU A 276 16.54 -2.12 31.02
C GLU A 276 16.63 -3.44 31.83
N LYS A 277 17.24 -4.49 31.28
CA LYS A 277 17.39 -5.81 31.95
C LYS A 277 18.79 -6.10 32.51
N VAL A 278 19.72 -5.15 32.50
CA VAL A 278 21.07 -5.33 33.01
C VAL A 278 21.40 -4.42 34.24
N ALA A 279 20.38 -3.72 34.77
CA ALA A 279 20.55 -2.93 35.99
C ALA A 279 19.51 -3.37 37.04
N LEU A 280 19.73 -4.58 37.62
CA LEU A 280 19.28 -5.01 38.96
C LEU A 280 20.08 -6.20 39.40
#